data_a9b8a299a0d936bc9f6499f474886745
#
_entry.id   a9b8a299a0d936bc9f6499f474886745
#
_cell.length_a   1.000
_cell.length_b   1.000
_cell.length_c   1.000
_cell.angle_alpha   90.00
_cell.angle_beta   90.00
_cell.angle_gamma   90.00
#
_symmetry.space_group_name_H-M   'P 1'
#
loop_
_entity.id
_entity.type
_entity.pdbx_description
1 polymer ?
#
loop_
_entity_poly.entity_id
_entity_poly.type
_entity_poly.pdbx_seq_one_letter_code
_entity_poly.pdbx_strand_id
1 'polypeptide(L)'
;MVLDQQVQEPTLLVLALIVVGLIVALGVCVLAIAGLPAFGYIWWIFAAVAAILGWLVWGIRRKPKTSSPSDRLRWFRRILGLARLLFIILLTCWLGLIIWSVFCAGGPAPPAKTDAALIRVVTWNLHCGQDNGPPWKQFNWPVRKHSLRAALDRVQPDILCVQEATPGQVSFIEEALPGHNRIGVGRDGDAGGEHCAIYFSRQRFEEIDGNTFWLEEPIDQPRAGSALDVKRICTWVRLRDRISHRTLRVYNTHLYLTEAPRLTAAKLILADIAARDPADAVLLTADFNASPAVPSRRLFIEAGLADSADKAGQRAAKPTFHFFYGIGLWCIDGILVDEHWRVHNHLILDVKPKNTFPSDHFGLLADLELPE
;
A
#
# COMPACT_ATOMS: atom_id res chain seq x y z
N MET A 1 -0.75 -57.12 -40.22
CA MET A 1 -0.09 -56.91 -38.87
C MET A 1 -0.15 -55.42 -38.60
N VAL A 2 -1.23 -55.00 -37.97
CA VAL A 2 -1.51 -53.60 -37.66
C VAL A 2 -0.98 -53.35 -36.23
N LEU A 3 0.05 -52.56 -36.12
CA LEU A 3 0.54 -52.10 -34.84
C LEU A 3 -0.46 -51.08 -34.26
N ASP A 4 -1.27 -51.55 -33.33
CA ASP A 4 -2.17 -50.77 -32.52
C ASP A 4 -1.33 -49.94 -31.50
N GLN A 5 -1.03 -48.70 -31.86
CA GLN A 5 -0.42 -47.76 -30.95
C GLN A 5 -1.51 -47.28 -29.97
N GLN A 6 -1.70 -47.99 -28.88
CA GLN A 6 -2.35 -47.48 -27.70
C GLN A 6 -1.47 -46.32 -27.12
N VAL A 7 -1.75 -45.12 -27.57
CA VAL A 7 -1.26 -43.92 -26.84
C VAL A 7 -1.92 -43.95 -25.48
N GLN A 8 -1.17 -44.36 -24.49
CA GLN A 8 -1.67 -44.54 -23.12
C GLN A 8 -2.23 -43.22 -22.58
N GLU A 9 -3.47 -43.21 -22.09
CA GLU A 9 -4.16 -42.07 -21.47
C GLU A 9 -3.33 -41.33 -20.38
N PRO A 10 -2.47 -41.99 -19.60
CA PRO A 10 -1.60 -41.32 -18.65
C PRO A 10 -0.61 -40.32 -19.28
N THR A 11 -0.15 -40.58 -20.51
CA THR A 11 0.82 -39.70 -21.18
C THR A 11 0.22 -38.35 -21.56
N LEU A 12 -1.03 -38.31 -22.01
CA LEU A 12 -1.74 -37.06 -22.33
C LEU A 12 -2.09 -36.24 -21.08
N LEU A 13 -2.42 -36.89 -19.96
CA LEU A 13 -2.68 -36.24 -18.70
C LEU A 13 -1.40 -35.64 -18.11
N VAL A 14 -0.30 -36.37 -18.14
CA VAL A 14 1.02 -35.91 -17.69
C VAL A 14 1.49 -34.74 -18.55
N LEU A 15 1.32 -34.79 -19.89
CA LEU A 15 1.68 -33.67 -20.76
C LEU A 15 0.83 -32.43 -20.48
N ALA A 16 -0.46 -32.59 -20.21
CA ALA A 16 -1.36 -31.49 -19.83
C ALA A 16 -0.94 -30.86 -18.50
N LEU A 17 -0.59 -31.66 -17.50
CA LEU A 17 -0.12 -31.19 -16.20
C LEU A 17 1.24 -30.47 -16.31
N ILE A 18 2.15 -30.95 -17.16
CA ILE A 18 3.43 -30.28 -17.44
C ILE A 18 3.20 -28.93 -18.11
N VAL A 19 2.35 -28.86 -19.13
CA VAL A 19 2.06 -27.59 -19.83
C VAL A 19 1.41 -26.58 -18.90
N VAL A 20 0.46 -27.00 -18.06
CA VAL A 20 -0.16 -26.12 -17.06
C VAL A 20 0.87 -25.72 -15.99
N GLY A 21 1.71 -26.64 -15.53
CA GLY A 21 2.80 -26.35 -14.60
C GLY A 21 3.79 -25.34 -15.17
N LEU A 22 4.14 -25.43 -16.44
CA LEU A 22 5.01 -24.47 -17.14
C LEU A 22 4.35 -23.09 -17.28
N ILE A 23 3.05 -23.03 -17.59
CA ILE A 23 2.29 -21.76 -17.66
C ILE A 23 2.24 -21.10 -16.28
N VAL A 24 2.03 -21.87 -15.21
CA VAL A 24 2.03 -21.37 -13.84
C VAL A 24 3.41 -20.89 -13.43
N ALA A 25 4.46 -21.68 -13.71
CA ALA A 25 5.83 -21.31 -13.40
C ALA A 25 6.25 -20.03 -14.15
N LEU A 26 5.87 -19.92 -15.43
CA LEU A 26 6.10 -18.70 -16.22
C LEU A 26 5.34 -17.50 -15.65
N GLY A 27 4.09 -17.66 -15.24
CA GLY A 27 3.30 -16.63 -14.59
C GLY A 27 3.91 -16.18 -13.26
N VAL A 28 4.37 -17.11 -12.44
CA VAL A 28 5.09 -16.81 -11.18
C VAL A 28 6.41 -16.11 -11.44
N CYS A 29 7.20 -16.56 -12.43
CA CYS A 29 8.44 -15.90 -12.83
C CYS A 29 8.17 -14.47 -13.33
N VAL A 30 7.14 -14.26 -14.14
CA VAL A 30 6.74 -12.94 -14.62
C VAL A 30 6.31 -12.03 -13.48
N LEU A 31 5.55 -12.52 -12.50
CA LEU A 31 5.14 -11.78 -11.31
C LEU A 31 6.32 -11.48 -10.38
N ALA A 32 7.24 -12.44 -10.20
CA ALA A 32 8.47 -12.25 -9.44
C ALA A 32 9.41 -11.23 -10.12
N ILE A 33 9.52 -11.28 -11.44
CA ILE A 33 10.28 -10.33 -12.24
C ILE A 33 9.64 -8.92 -12.17
N ALA A 34 8.31 -8.82 -12.07
CA ALA A 34 7.59 -7.56 -11.95
C ALA A 34 7.73 -6.91 -10.56
N GLY A 35 8.43 -7.53 -9.61
CA GLY A 35 8.63 -6.96 -8.26
C GLY A 35 7.33 -6.78 -7.46
N LEU A 36 6.25 -7.43 -7.89
CA LEU A 36 4.99 -7.39 -7.15
C LEU A 36 5.18 -8.10 -5.80
N PRO A 37 4.73 -7.51 -4.68
CA PRO A 37 4.72 -8.18 -3.39
C PRO A 37 3.84 -9.42 -3.50
N ALA A 38 4.51 -10.56 -3.71
CA ALA A 38 3.91 -11.75 -4.28
C ALA A 38 3.01 -12.52 -3.30
N PHE A 39 3.07 -12.22 -1.98
CA PHE A 39 2.55 -13.13 -0.97
C PHE A 39 1.02 -13.24 -0.89
N GLY A 40 0.26 -12.18 -1.16
CA GLY A 40 -1.21 -12.25 -1.10
C GLY A 40 -1.84 -12.79 -2.39
N TYR A 41 -1.31 -12.42 -3.55
CA TYR A 41 -1.92 -12.73 -4.86
C TYR A 41 -1.46 -14.06 -5.43
N ILE A 42 -0.29 -14.55 -5.07
CA ILE A 42 0.19 -15.90 -5.43
C ILE A 42 -0.84 -16.95 -4.97
N TRP A 43 -1.39 -16.81 -3.76
CA TRP A 43 -2.42 -17.73 -3.26
C TRP A 43 -3.71 -17.69 -4.08
N TRP A 44 -4.16 -16.52 -4.53
CA TRP A 44 -5.33 -16.41 -5.39
C TRP A 44 -5.08 -16.96 -6.78
N ILE A 45 -3.88 -16.76 -7.35
CA ILE A 45 -3.47 -17.35 -8.62
C ILE A 45 -3.37 -18.88 -8.48
N PHE A 46 -2.75 -19.38 -7.40
CA PHE A 46 -2.72 -20.81 -7.11
C PHE A 46 -4.12 -21.40 -6.90
N ALA A 47 -4.99 -20.71 -6.17
CA ALA A 47 -6.38 -21.13 -5.97
C ALA A 47 -7.16 -21.16 -7.30
N ALA A 48 -7.03 -20.13 -8.13
CA ALA A 48 -7.65 -20.09 -9.45
C ALA A 48 -7.11 -21.19 -10.38
N VAL A 49 -5.81 -21.39 -10.41
CA VAL A 49 -5.17 -22.48 -11.18
C VAL A 49 -5.59 -23.86 -10.66
N ALA A 50 -5.61 -24.06 -9.34
CA ALA A 50 -6.07 -25.31 -8.72
C ALA A 50 -7.56 -25.56 -9.02
N ALA A 51 -8.41 -24.52 -9.01
CA ALA A 51 -9.82 -24.63 -9.38
C ALA A 51 -9.99 -24.99 -10.86
N ILE A 52 -9.22 -24.38 -11.77
CA ILE A 52 -9.22 -24.70 -13.19
C ILE A 52 -8.74 -26.14 -13.42
N LEU A 53 -7.65 -26.54 -12.76
CA LEU A 53 -7.13 -27.92 -12.82
C LEU A 53 -8.15 -28.91 -12.27
N GLY A 54 -8.76 -28.64 -11.13
CA GLY A 54 -9.80 -29.45 -10.53
C GLY A 54 -11.01 -29.62 -11.45
N TRP A 55 -11.44 -28.53 -12.08
CA TRP A 55 -12.53 -28.55 -13.07
C TRP A 55 -12.16 -29.34 -14.33
N LEU A 56 -10.93 -29.22 -14.82
CA LEU A 56 -10.42 -29.99 -15.96
C LEU A 56 -10.38 -31.49 -15.64
N VAL A 57 -9.85 -31.87 -14.47
CA VAL A 57 -9.80 -33.27 -14.00
C VAL A 57 -11.21 -33.83 -13.79
N TRP A 58 -12.11 -33.03 -13.20
CA TRP A 58 -13.51 -33.41 -13.02
C TRP A 58 -14.24 -33.60 -14.37
N GLY A 59 -14.00 -32.71 -15.33
CA GLY A 59 -14.55 -32.82 -16.69
C GLY A 59 -14.06 -34.05 -17.43
N ILE A 60 -12.80 -34.45 -17.23
CA ILE A 60 -12.22 -35.70 -17.78
C ILE A 60 -12.90 -36.93 -17.15
N ARG A 61 -13.11 -36.91 -15.79
CA ARG A 61 -13.72 -38.05 -15.09
C ARG A 61 -15.22 -38.23 -15.37
N ARG A 62 -15.95 -37.18 -15.69
CA ARG A 62 -17.40 -37.24 -15.97
C ARG A 62 -17.78 -37.65 -17.38
N LYS A 63 -16.84 -37.83 -18.32
CA LYS A 63 -17.20 -38.28 -19.68
C LYS A 63 -17.70 -39.72 -19.67
N PRO A 64 -18.79 -40.00 -20.37
CA PRO A 64 -19.27 -41.37 -20.54
C PRO A 64 -18.19 -42.23 -21.20
N LYS A 65 -18.01 -43.45 -20.68
CA LYS A 65 -17.03 -44.42 -21.18
C LYS A 65 -17.21 -44.77 -22.68
N THR A 66 -18.30 -44.31 -23.29
CA THR A 66 -18.69 -44.53 -24.67
C THR A 66 -18.12 -43.50 -25.68
N SER A 67 -17.36 -42.45 -25.23
CA SER A 67 -16.81 -41.47 -26.16
C SER A 67 -15.61 -42.02 -26.92
N SER A 68 -15.60 -41.85 -28.29
CA SER A 68 -14.51 -42.31 -29.13
C SER A 68 -13.17 -41.63 -28.82
N PRO A 69 -12.02 -42.25 -29.09
CA PRO A 69 -10.70 -41.60 -28.89
C PRO A 69 -10.59 -40.24 -29.61
N SER A 70 -11.21 -40.14 -30.80
CA SER A 70 -11.24 -38.91 -31.60
C SER A 70 -12.04 -37.77 -30.95
N ASP A 71 -13.10 -38.09 -30.19
CA ASP A 71 -13.91 -37.10 -29.47
C ASP A 71 -13.16 -36.53 -28.24
N ARG A 72 -12.45 -37.43 -27.56
CA ARG A 72 -11.60 -37.05 -26.41
C ARG A 72 -10.46 -36.13 -26.85
N LEU A 73 -9.82 -36.44 -27.97
CA LEU A 73 -8.74 -35.60 -28.53
C LEU A 73 -9.27 -34.22 -29.01
N ARG A 74 -10.44 -34.18 -29.69
CA ARG A 74 -11.08 -32.92 -30.09
C ARG A 74 -11.44 -32.05 -28.88
N TRP A 75 -11.98 -32.61 -27.82
CA TRP A 75 -12.30 -31.90 -26.59
C TRP A 75 -11.05 -31.37 -25.91
N PHE A 76 -9.99 -32.17 -25.79
CA PHE A 76 -8.70 -31.74 -25.25
C PHE A 76 -8.10 -30.57 -26.02
N ARG A 77 -8.10 -30.61 -27.34
CA ARG A 77 -7.61 -29.51 -28.19
C ARG A 77 -8.42 -28.24 -28.00
N ARG A 78 -9.73 -28.32 -27.78
CA ARG A 78 -10.59 -27.16 -27.49
C ARG A 78 -10.22 -26.52 -26.15
N ILE A 79 -10.03 -27.30 -25.09
CA ILE A 79 -9.63 -26.79 -23.78
C ILE A 79 -8.25 -26.15 -23.83
N LEU A 80 -7.29 -26.79 -24.48
CA LEU A 80 -5.95 -26.23 -24.66
C LEU A 80 -6.00 -24.92 -25.47
N GLY A 81 -6.88 -24.85 -26.47
CA GLY A 81 -7.14 -23.60 -27.21
C GLY A 81 -7.70 -22.48 -26.33
N LEU A 82 -8.69 -22.79 -25.48
CA LEU A 82 -9.24 -21.82 -24.52
C LEU A 82 -8.22 -21.38 -23.50
N ALA A 83 -7.42 -22.28 -22.95
CA ALA A 83 -6.36 -21.95 -22.00
C ALA A 83 -5.29 -21.04 -22.64
N ARG A 84 -4.89 -21.33 -23.88
CA ARG A 84 -3.97 -20.47 -24.65
C ARG A 84 -4.57 -19.08 -24.90
N LEU A 85 -5.85 -19.02 -25.30
CA LEU A 85 -6.54 -17.74 -25.52
C LEU A 85 -6.60 -16.91 -24.25
N LEU A 86 -6.96 -17.51 -23.12
CA LEU A 86 -6.99 -16.84 -21.81
C LEU A 86 -5.60 -16.32 -21.41
N PHE A 87 -4.56 -17.13 -21.62
CA PHE A 87 -3.18 -16.72 -21.35
C PHE A 87 -2.77 -15.51 -22.20
N ILE A 88 -3.09 -15.53 -23.51
CA ILE A 88 -2.79 -14.40 -24.41
C ILE A 88 -3.54 -13.14 -23.94
N ILE A 89 -4.83 -13.25 -23.57
CA ILE A 89 -5.61 -12.12 -23.06
C ILE A 89 -4.96 -11.55 -21.79
N LEU A 90 -4.62 -12.40 -20.81
CA LEU A 90 -3.98 -11.97 -19.58
C LEU A 90 -2.62 -11.30 -19.82
N LEU A 91 -1.82 -11.86 -20.72
CA LEU A 91 -0.52 -11.29 -21.09
C LEU A 91 -0.68 -9.94 -21.79
N THR A 92 -1.62 -9.82 -22.73
CA THR A 92 -1.87 -8.53 -23.42
C THR A 92 -2.42 -7.46 -22.48
N CYS A 93 -3.32 -7.82 -21.57
CA CYS A 93 -3.80 -6.90 -20.53
C CYS A 93 -2.65 -6.44 -19.62
N TRP A 94 -1.79 -7.35 -19.19
CA TRP A 94 -0.63 -7.04 -18.35
C TRP A 94 0.38 -6.14 -19.08
N LEU A 95 0.73 -6.45 -20.33
CA LEU A 95 1.57 -5.58 -21.17
C LEU A 95 0.93 -4.21 -21.37
N GLY A 96 -0.39 -4.15 -21.56
CA GLY A 96 -1.14 -2.90 -21.64
C GLY A 96 -1.02 -2.07 -20.37
N LEU A 97 -1.10 -2.69 -19.18
CA LEU A 97 -0.90 -2.01 -17.89
C LEU A 97 0.53 -1.48 -17.73
N ILE A 98 1.54 -2.25 -18.14
CA ILE A 98 2.93 -1.78 -18.12
C ILE A 98 3.12 -0.57 -19.04
N ILE A 99 2.64 -0.67 -20.28
CA ILE A 99 2.70 0.44 -21.23
C ILE A 99 1.99 1.66 -20.66
N TRP A 100 0.79 1.47 -20.11
CA TRP A 100 0.04 2.53 -19.44
C TRP A 100 0.85 3.15 -18.29
N SER A 101 1.46 2.34 -17.43
CA SER A 101 2.26 2.84 -16.28
C SER A 101 3.45 3.70 -16.70
N VAL A 102 4.03 3.41 -17.87
CA VAL A 102 5.13 4.20 -18.44
C VAL A 102 4.63 5.53 -19.00
N PHE A 103 3.51 5.51 -19.71
CA PHE A 103 3.00 6.67 -20.46
C PHE A 103 1.92 7.48 -19.73
N CYS A 104 1.33 6.95 -18.64
CA CYS A 104 0.36 7.75 -17.88
C CYS A 104 1.02 9.01 -17.35
N ALA A 105 0.42 10.15 -17.61
CA ALA A 105 0.81 11.40 -17.00
C ALA A 105 0.42 11.36 -15.51
N GLY A 106 1.29 11.86 -14.63
CA GLY A 106 0.89 12.19 -13.27
C GLY A 106 -0.07 13.38 -13.26
N GLY A 107 -0.82 13.53 -12.18
CA GLY A 107 -1.69 14.68 -11.97
C GLY A 107 -0.92 16.01 -11.88
N PRO A 108 -1.64 17.13 -11.85
CA PRO A 108 -1.04 18.45 -11.73
C PRO A 108 -0.31 18.59 -10.39
N ALA A 109 0.66 19.50 -10.35
CA ALA A 109 1.28 19.88 -9.09
C ALA A 109 0.21 20.43 -8.13
N PRO A 110 0.28 20.14 -6.82
CA PRO A 110 -0.63 20.72 -5.86
C PRO A 110 -0.50 22.26 -5.88
N PRO A 111 -1.58 22.99 -5.59
CA PRO A 111 -1.53 24.44 -5.51
C PRO A 111 -0.57 24.89 -4.40
N ALA A 112 0.02 26.06 -4.58
CA ALA A 112 0.76 26.70 -3.51
C ALA A 112 -0.15 26.90 -2.28
N LYS A 113 0.43 26.82 -1.08
CA LYS A 113 -0.29 27.13 0.15
C LYS A 113 -0.71 28.61 0.12
N THR A 114 -2.00 28.87 0.27
CA THR A 114 -2.58 30.20 0.08
C THR A 114 -2.46 31.09 1.31
N ASP A 115 -2.29 30.49 2.51
CA ASP A 115 -2.22 31.18 3.79
C ASP A 115 -1.15 30.55 4.67
N ALA A 116 -0.34 31.38 5.33
CA ALA A 116 0.67 30.93 6.27
C ALA A 116 0.06 30.33 7.55
N ALA A 117 -1.17 30.72 7.91
CA ALA A 117 -1.90 30.12 9.04
C ALA A 117 -2.24 28.65 8.81
N LEU A 118 -2.44 28.22 7.54
CA LEU A 118 -2.72 26.84 7.23
C LEU A 118 -1.53 25.93 7.53
N ILE A 119 -1.82 24.76 8.08
CA ILE A 119 -0.85 23.67 8.29
C ILE A 119 -0.99 22.70 7.14
N ARG A 120 0.04 22.57 6.30
CA ARG A 120 0.06 21.60 5.22
C ARG A 120 0.58 20.27 5.73
N VAL A 121 -0.29 19.29 5.78
CA VAL A 121 -0.01 17.92 6.20
C VAL A 121 0.05 17.01 4.97
N VAL A 122 1.08 16.17 4.93
CA VAL A 122 1.22 15.14 3.91
C VAL A 122 1.41 13.79 4.57
N THR A 123 0.70 12.76 4.10
CA THR A 123 0.99 11.38 4.45
C THR A 123 1.31 10.56 3.20
N TRP A 124 2.31 9.68 3.30
CA TRP A 124 2.75 8.87 2.17
C TRP A 124 3.38 7.56 2.61
N ASN A 125 2.75 6.44 2.24
CA ASN A 125 3.44 5.16 2.26
C ASN A 125 4.51 5.17 1.14
N LEU A 126 5.78 4.94 1.49
CA LEU A 126 6.92 5.10 0.57
C LEU A 126 7.30 3.82 -0.16
N HIS A 127 6.61 2.72 0.11
CA HIS A 127 7.01 1.39 -0.34
C HIS A 127 8.43 1.04 0.12
N CYS A 128 8.57 0.06 0.97
CA CYS A 128 9.86 -0.32 1.55
C CYS A 128 10.92 -0.51 0.46
N GLY A 129 12.02 0.19 0.61
CA GLY A 129 13.08 0.22 -0.39
C GLY A 129 13.86 -1.09 -0.41
N GLN A 130 13.44 -2.05 -1.20
CA GLN A 130 14.34 -3.11 -1.62
C GLN A 130 15.22 -2.57 -2.74
N ASP A 131 16.47 -2.24 -2.42
CA ASP A 131 17.46 -1.69 -3.38
C ASP A 131 17.85 -2.70 -4.48
N ASN A 132 17.41 -3.96 -4.34
CA ASN A 132 17.75 -5.09 -5.19
C ASN A 132 16.57 -5.58 -6.03
N GLY A 133 15.59 -4.72 -6.32
CA GLY A 133 14.49 -5.06 -7.21
C GLY A 133 14.98 -5.38 -8.63
N PRO A 134 14.16 -6.10 -9.43
CA PRO A 134 14.51 -6.42 -10.81
C PRO A 134 14.77 -5.14 -11.63
N PRO A 135 15.40 -5.26 -12.81
CA PRO A 135 15.89 -4.13 -13.60
C PRO A 135 14.82 -3.15 -14.12
N TRP A 136 13.56 -3.31 -13.74
CA TRP A 136 12.51 -2.33 -13.97
C TRP A 136 12.76 -1.11 -13.10
N LYS A 137 13.63 -0.25 -13.56
CA LYS A 137 14.20 0.90 -12.84
C LYS A 137 13.17 1.76 -12.09
N GLN A 138 11.92 1.82 -12.57
CA GLN A 138 10.87 2.65 -11.98
C GLN A 138 10.41 2.21 -10.58
N PHE A 139 10.65 0.96 -10.17
CA PHE A 139 10.26 0.44 -8.86
C PHE A 139 11.38 0.52 -7.82
N ASN A 140 12.61 0.78 -8.25
CA ASN A 140 13.78 0.81 -7.38
C ASN A 140 13.90 2.15 -6.65
N TRP A 141 14.21 2.10 -5.36
CA TRP A 141 14.41 3.28 -4.53
C TRP A 141 15.44 4.27 -5.12
N PRO A 142 16.60 3.88 -5.63
CA PRO A 142 17.56 4.80 -6.25
C PRO A 142 16.97 5.68 -7.35
N VAL A 143 15.93 5.22 -8.04
CA VAL A 143 15.20 6.00 -9.07
C VAL A 143 14.07 6.79 -8.45
N ARG A 144 13.24 6.15 -7.60
CA ARG A 144 12.05 6.76 -6.98
C ARG A 144 12.37 7.93 -6.05
N LYS A 145 13.51 7.89 -5.35
CA LYS A 145 13.94 8.97 -4.44
C LYS A 145 14.02 10.33 -5.11
N HIS A 146 14.42 10.40 -6.38
CA HIS A 146 14.48 11.66 -7.13
C HIS A 146 13.09 12.22 -7.44
N SER A 147 12.12 11.33 -7.65
CA SER A 147 10.71 11.71 -7.82
C SER A 147 10.10 12.15 -6.51
N LEU A 148 10.40 11.45 -5.40
CA LEU A 148 9.97 11.86 -4.07
C LEU A 148 10.53 13.25 -3.73
N ARG A 149 11.84 13.50 -3.95
CA ARG A 149 12.45 14.80 -3.74
C ARG A 149 11.74 15.89 -4.51
N ALA A 150 11.52 15.70 -5.82
CA ALA A 150 10.85 16.67 -6.66
C ALA A 150 9.37 16.89 -6.25
N ALA A 151 8.71 15.88 -5.70
CA ALA A 151 7.37 16.03 -5.13
C ALA A 151 7.40 16.85 -3.84
N LEU A 152 8.29 16.55 -2.91
CA LEU A 152 8.45 17.28 -1.63
C LEU A 152 8.82 18.75 -1.86
N ASP A 153 9.73 19.04 -2.82
CA ASP A 153 10.13 20.39 -3.20
C ASP A 153 8.92 21.24 -3.70
N ARG A 154 7.92 20.59 -4.33
CA ARG A 154 6.71 21.26 -4.81
C ARG A 154 5.64 21.39 -3.73
N VAL A 155 5.48 20.36 -2.92
CA VAL A 155 4.42 20.27 -1.91
C VAL A 155 4.74 21.14 -0.70
N GLN A 156 6.02 21.18 -0.29
CA GLN A 156 6.52 21.92 0.88
C GLN A 156 5.66 21.66 2.14
N PRO A 157 5.62 20.43 2.66
CA PRO A 157 4.80 20.10 3.80
C PRO A 157 5.29 20.81 5.08
N ASP A 158 4.37 21.29 5.93
CA ASP A 158 4.69 21.67 7.30
C ASP A 158 4.87 20.42 8.18
N ILE A 159 4.08 19.37 7.89
CA ILE A 159 4.16 18.05 8.54
C ILE A 159 4.13 16.98 7.44
N LEU A 160 5.13 16.09 7.46
CA LEU A 160 5.18 14.91 6.60
C LEU A 160 5.18 13.65 7.46
N CYS A 161 4.21 12.79 7.22
CA CYS A 161 4.09 11.46 7.83
C CYS A 161 4.38 10.40 6.78
N VAL A 162 5.30 9.48 7.05
CA VAL A 162 5.65 8.42 6.09
C VAL A 162 5.49 7.05 6.72
N GLN A 163 5.09 6.07 5.91
CA GLN A 163 4.99 4.67 6.28
C GLN A 163 5.96 3.86 5.41
N GLU A 164 6.32 2.65 5.86
CA GLU A 164 7.29 1.74 5.24
C GLU A 164 8.70 2.33 5.05
N ALA A 165 9.00 3.46 5.66
CA ALA A 165 10.28 4.11 5.45
C ALA A 165 11.43 3.28 6.06
N THR A 166 12.30 2.75 5.20
CA THR A 166 13.55 2.09 5.63
C THR A 166 14.55 3.11 6.16
N PRO A 167 15.59 2.69 6.92
CA PRO A 167 16.61 3.63 7.43
C PRO A 167 17.25 4.50 6.34
N GLY A 168 17.53 3.92 5.16
CA GLY A 168 18.05 4.69 4.03
C GLY A 168 17.07 5.70 3.44
N GLN A 169 15.76 5.39 3.48
CA GLN A 169 14.72 6.35 3.08
C GLN A 169 14.55 7.46 4.12
N VAL A 170 14.63 7.12 5.40
CA VAL A 170 14.62 8.11 6.50
C VAL A 170 15.75 9.12 6.33
N SER A 171 17.00 8.65 6.17
CA SER A 171 18.16 9.53 5.97
C SER A 171 18.01 10.41 4.72
N PHE A 172 17.48 9.86 3.64
CA PHE A 172 17.21 10.63 2.42
C PHE A 172 16.18 11.75 2.63
N ILE A 173 15.12 11.51 3.43
CA ILE A 173 14.12 12.53 3.71
C ILE A 173 14.72 13.63 4.62
N GLU A 174 15.55 13.27 5.60
CA GLU A 174 16.27 14.24 6.44
C GLU A 174 17.14 15.17 5.59
N GLU A 175 17.85 14.64 4.58
CA GLU A 175 18.59 15.43 3.60
C GLU A 175 17.68 16.26 2.69
N ALA A 176 16.48 15.75 2.37
CA ALA A 176 15.52 16.45 1.53
C ALA A 176 14.80 17.57 2.25
N LEU A 177 14.60 17.45 3.55
CA LEU A 177 13.87 18.40 4.40
C LEU A 177 14.77 18.92 5.54
N PRO A 178 15.87 19.62 5.26
CA PRO A 178 16.85 20.03 6.29
C PRO A 178 16.26 21.03 7.31
N GLY A 179 15.09 21.61 7.03
CA GLY A 179 14.35 22.49 7.94
C GLY A 179 13.39 21.76 8.88
N HIS A 180 13.31 20.43 8.83
CA HIS A 180 12.40 19.64 9.66
C HIS A 180 13.14 18.89 10.76
N ASN A 181 12.46 18.68 11.89
CA ASN A 181 12.81 17.67 12.88
C ASN A 181 12.06 16.37 12.53
N ARG A 182 12.57 15.24 13.03
CA ARG A 182 11.94 13.93 12.89
C ARG A 182 11.76 13.27 14.25
N ILE A 183 10.65 12.57 14.40
CA ILE A 183 10.41 11.60 15.46
C ILE A 183 9.99 10.25 14.88
N GLY A 184 10.25 9.20 15.64
CA GLY A 184 9.89 7.83 15.28
C GLY A 184 11.12 6.93 15.20
N VAL A 185 10.97 5.72 15.76
CA VAL A 185 11.95 4.62 15.67
C VAL A 185 11.46 3.56 14.68
N GLY A 186 12.34 2.65 14.27
CA GLY A 186 11.96 1.54 13.41
C GLY A 186 11.20 0.45 14.17
N ARG A 187 10.36 -0.28 13.46
CA ARG A 187 9.51 -1.32 14.06
C ARG A 187 10.28 -2.48 14.70
N ASP A 188 11.57 -2.63 14.36
CA ASP A 188 12.44 -3.64 14.97
C ASP A 188 13.25 -3.11 16.18
N GLY A 189 12.97 -1.87 16.58
CA GLY A 189 13.66 -1.12 17.62
C GLY A 189 14.75 -0.21 17.05
N ASP A 190 15.01 0.88 17.74
CA ASP A 190 15.98 1.93 17.37
C ASP A 190 15.85 2.38 15.88
N ALA A 191 16.87 2.15 15.07
CA ALA A 191 16.86 2.45 13.65
C ALA A 191 16.47 1.24 12.78
N GLY A 192 16.09 0.11 13.38
CA GLY A 192 15.85 -1.15 12.66
C GLY A 192 14.45 -1.26 12.07
N GLY A 193 14.35 -1.82 10.86
CA GLY A 193 13.08 -2.07 10.19
C GLY A 193 12.44 -0.84 9.56
N GLU A 194 11.17 -0.94 9.23
CA GLU A 194 10.37 0.14 8.65
C GLU A 194 9.91 1.12 9.72
N HIS A 195 9.88 2.41 9.38
CA HIS A 195 9.45 3.50 10.26
C HIS A 195 8.06 4.01 9.86
N CYS A 196 7.31 4.44 10.86
CA CYS A 196 6.19 5.35 10.72
C CYS A 196 6.64 6.74 11.20
N ALA A 197 7.55 7.37 10.46
CA ALA A 197 8.20 8.61 10.89
C ALA A 197 7.31 9.83 10.67
N ILE A 198 7.46 10.83 11.56
CA ILE A 198 6.81 12.14 11.45
C ILE A 198 7.90 13.20 11.36
N TYR A 199 7.88 13.98 10.29
CA TYR A 199 8.73 15.14 10.07
C TYR A 199 7.89 16.40 10.23
N PHE A 200 8.40 17.41 10.94
CA PHE A 200 7.71 18.67 11.17
C PHE A 200 8.67 19.86 11.09
N SER A 201 8.18 20.96 10.52
CA SER A 201 8.96 22.18 10.32
C SER A 201 9.42 22.78 11.65
N ARG A 202 10.74 22.90 11.85
CA ARG A 202 11.34 23.54 13.03
C ARG A 202 10.98 25.02 13.15
N GLN A 203 10.75 25.67 12.01
CA GLN A 203 10.38 27.08 12.00
C GLN A 203 8.96 27.27 12.54
N ARG A 204 8.06 26.34 12.22
CA ARG A 204 6.65 26.44 12.59
C ARG A 204 6.34 25.83 13.95
N PHE A 205 6.94 24.70 14.28
CA PHE A 205 6.56 23.93 15.46
C PHE A 205 7.66 23.87 16.52
N GLU A 206 7.20 23.82 17.76
CA GLU A 206 7.98 23.45 18.94
C GLU A 206 7.53 22.04 19.36
N GLU A 207 8.46 21.12 19.47
CA GLU A 207 8.23 19.78 20.00
C GLU A 207 8.11 19.85 21.51
N ILE A 208 7.03 19.29 22.05
CA ILE A 208 6.78 19.24 23.50
C ILE A 208 7.11 17.84 24.01
N ASP A 209 6.60 16.81 23.36
CA ASP A 209 6.72 15.40 23.73
C ASP A 209 6.44 14.50 22.52
N GLY A 210 6.89 13.27 22.57
CA GLY A 210 6.58 12.31 21.51
C GLY A 210 7.25 10.96 21.74
N ASN A 211 6.69 9.92 21.15
CA ASN A 211 7.19 8.56 21.26
C ASN A 211 6.72 7.67 20.11
N THR A 212 7.23 6.46 20.07
CA THR A 212 6.73 5.35 19.24
C THR A 212 6.36 4.20 20.14
N PHE A 213 5.21 3.57 19.90
CA PHE A 213 4.78 2.37 20.60
C PHE A 213 4.34 1.27 19.62
N TRP A 214 4.41 0.01 20.07
CA TRP A 214 4.03 -1.14 19.27
C TRP A 214 2.54 -1.42 19.39
N LEU A 215 1.94 -1.88 18.30
CA LEU A 215 0.50 -2.13 18.20
C LEU A 215 0.11 -3.55 18.63
N GLU A 216 0.92 -4.11 19.52
CA GLU A 216 0.72 -5.39 20.22
C GLU A 216 1.49 -5.37 21.54
N GLU A 217 1.08 -6.19 22.51
CA GLU A 217 1.76 -6.27 23.80
C GLU A 217 3.10 -7.05 23.70
N PRO A 218 4.16 -6.58 24.35
CA PRO A 218 4.27 -5.32 25.08
C PRO A 218 4.35 -4.09 24.15
N ILE A 219 3.68 -2.98 24.52
CA ILE A 219 3.57 -1.78 23.67
C ILE A 219 4.82 -0.87 23.69
N ASP A 220 5.73 -1.06 24.63
CA ASP A 220 6.91 -0.22 24.87
C ASP A 220 8.19 -0.73 24.20
N GLN A 221 8.14 -1.92 23.59
CA GLN A 221 9.29 -2.55 22.94
C GLN A 221 8.85 -3.51 21.85
N PRO A 222 9.74 -3.80 20.85
CA PRO A 222 9.41 -4.76 19.84
C PRO A 222 9.25 -6.16 20.44
N ARG A 223 8.12 -6.81 20.12
CA ARG A 223 7.91 -8.21 20.50
C ARG A 223 8.99 -9.10 19.89
N ALA A 224 9.51 -10.03 20.68
CA ALA A 224 10.33 -11.12 20.17
C ALA A 224 9.41 -12.07 19.38
N GLY A 225 9.43 -11.95 18.04
CA GLY A 225 8.58 -12.73 17.14
C GLY A 225 9.40 -13.57 16.16
N SER A 226 8.73 -14.48 15.45
CA SER A 226 9.31 -15.18 14.31
C SER A 226 9.53 -14.20 13.15
N ALA A 227 10.43 -14.54 12.21
CA ALA A 227 10.65 -13.74 11.01
C ALA A 227 9.39 -13.55 10.12
N LEU A 228 8.30 -14.24 10.44
CA LEU A 228 7.00 -14.13 9.73
C LEU A 228 6.02 -13.16 10.41
N ASP A 229 6.32 -12.71 11.64
CA ASP A 229 5.47 -11.76 12.37
C ASP A 229 5.83 -10.33 11.99
N VAL A 230 4.94 -9.68 11.25
CA VAL A 230 5.09 -8.27 10.86
C VAL A 230 4.72 -7.40 12.05
N LYS A 231 5.71 -6.80 12.72
CA LYS A 231 5.49 -5.82 13.78
C LYS A 231 4.90 -4.53 13.20
N ARG A 232 3.96 -3.94 13.92
CA ARG A 232 3.37 -2.63 13.57
C ARG A 232 3.55 -1.65 14.73
N ILE A 233 3.77 -0.40 14.37
CA ILE A 233 4.04 0.69 15.30
C ILE A 233 3.13 1.88 15.03
N CYS A 234 2.94 2.69 16.06
CA CYS A 234 2.37 4.02 15.95
C CYS A 234 3.35 5.02 16.56
N THR A 235 3.75 6.01 15.77
CA THR A 235 4.54 7.15 16.22
C THR A 235 3.59 8.31 16.49
N TRP A 236 3.81 9.05 17.58
CA TRP A 236 3.09 10.28 17.86
C TRP A 236 4.02 11.38 18.35
N VAL A 237 3.61 12.63 18.13
CA VAL A 237 4.30 13.83 18.61
C VAL A 237 3.28 14.87 19.06
N ARG A 238 3.54 15.52 20.18
CA ARG A 238 2.84 16.71 20.64
C ARG A 238 3.63 17.94 20.24
N LEU A 239 3.01 18.81 19.48
CA LEU A 239 3.61 20.03 18.94
C LEU A 239 2.84 21.26 19.43
N ARG A 240 3.57 22.39 19.61
CA ARG A 240 2.96 23.71 19.70
C ARG A 240 3.18 24.45 18.38
N ASP A 241 2.11 24.87 17.74
CA ASP A 241 2.19 25.73 16.56
C ASP A 241 2.54 27.17 17.00
N ARG A 242 3.63 27.72 16.46
CA ARG A 242 4.11 29.06 16.79
C ARG A 242 3.24 30.17 16.23
N ILE A 243 2.36 29.87 15.27
CA ILE A 243 1.45 30.84 14.64
C ILE A 243 0.15 30.93 15.42
N SER A 244 -0.54 29.82 15.63
CA SER A 244 -1.81 29.79 16.37
C SER A 244 -1.63 29.71 17.90
N HIS A 245 -0.42 29.42 18.38
CA HIS A 245 -0.08 29.14 19.78
C HIS A 245 -0.81 27.94 20.40
N ARG A 246 -1.53 27.17 19.59
CA ARG A 246 -2.25 25.97 20.01
C ARG A 246 -1.37 24.74 19.98
N THR A 247 -1.79 23.74 20.76
CA THR A 247 -1.15 22.43 20.78
C THR A 247 -1.92 21.45 19.91
N LEU A 248 -1.16 20.57 19.24
CA LEU A 248 -1.70 19.50 18.43
C LEU A 248 -0.93 18.21 18.68
N ARG A 249 -1.59 17.09 18.48
CA ARG A 249 -0.96 15.77 18.47
C ARG A 249 -1.11 15.13 17.10
N VAL A 250 0.02 14.70 16.57
CA VAL A 250 0.10 14.01 15.29
C VAL A 250 0.42 12.56 15.57
N TYR A 251 -0.41 11.66 15.06
CA TYR A 251 -0.20 10.22 15.05
C TYR A 251 0.07 9.73 13.65
N ASN A 252 1.00 8.79 13.51
CA ASN A 252 1.31 8.16 12.23
C ASN A 252 1.50 6.65 12.41
N THR A 253 0.81 5.85 11.59
CA THR A 253 0.83 4.39 11.71
C THR A 253 0.69 3.68 10.37
N HIS A 254 1.04 2.40 10.35
CA HIS A 254 0.77 1.46 9.26
C HIS A 254 0.16 0.20 9.86
N LEU A 255 -1.13 -0.04 9.62
CA LEU A 255 -1.88 -1.12 10.25
C LEU A 255 -1.63 -2.48 9.57
N TYR A 256 -2.12 -3.54 10.20
CA TYR A 256 -2.00 -4.92 9.72
C TYR A 256 -2.84 -5.18 8.46
N LEU A 257 -2.49 -6.23 7.70
CA LEU A 257 -3.23 -6.64 6.49
C LEU A 257 -4.56 -7.33 6.81
N THR A 258 -4.72 -7.90 8.00
CA THR A 258 -5.90 -8.66 8.39
C THR A 258 -6.70 -7.93 9.48
N GLU A 259 -8.01 -8.18 9.53
CA GLU A 259 -8.95 -7.37 10.33
C GLU A 259 -8.77 -7.51 11.84
N ALA A 260 -8.60 -8.73 12.36
CA ALA A 260 -8.51 -8.93 13.80
C ALA A 260 -7.35 -8.15 14.47
N PRO A 261 -6.09 -8.23 13.99
CA PRO A 261 -5.03 -7.41 14.55
C PRO A 261 -5.20 -5.91 14.25
N ARG A 262 -5.85 -5.51 13.14
CA ARG A 262 -6.21 -4.09 12.92
C ARG A 262 -7.15 -3.54 13.97
N LEU A 263 -8.16 -4.31 14.37
CA LEU A 263 -9.08 -3.93 15.46
C LEU A 263 -8.35 -3.74 16.79
N THR A 264 -7.42 -4.63 17.12
CA THR A 264 -6.58 -4.49 18.33
C THR A 264 -5.72 -3.24 18.25
N ALA A 265 -5.03 -3.04 17.14
CA ALA A 265 -4.18 -1.86 16.90
C ALA A 265 -4.97 -0.54 16.97
N ALA A 266 -6.15 -0.48 16.36
CA ALA A 266 -7.02 0.69 16.43
C ALA A 266 -7.43 1.02 17.86
N LYS A 267 -7.78 0.01 18.67
CA LYS A 267 -8.12 0.20 20.09
C LYS A 267 -6.94 0.71 20.91
N LEU A 268 -5.71 0.22 20.65
CA LEU A 268 -4.51 0.70 21.35
C LEU A 268 -4.22 2.17 21.02
N ILE A 269 -4.34 2.56 19.75
CA ILE A 269 -4.16 3.96 19.33
C ILE A 269 -5.22 4.86 19.96
N LEU A 270 -6.50 4.46 19.94
CA LEU A 270 -7.59 5.22 20.53
C LEU A 270 -7.47 5.33 22.04
N ALA A 271 -6.97 4.28 22.72
CA ALA A 271 -6.69 4.33 24.15
C ALA A 271 -5.58 5.33 24.49
N ASP A 272 -4.50 5.40 23.69
CA ASP A 272 -3.45 6.39 23.86
C ASP A 272 -3.97 7.82 23.61
N ILE A 273 -4.78 8.03 22.57
CA ILE A 273 -5.42 9.34 22.31
C ILE A 273 -6.27 9.77 23.50
N ALA A 274 -7.12 8.88 24.01
CA ALA A 274 -8.06 9.18 25.11
C ALA A 274 -7.35 9.41 26.46
N ALA A 275 -6.17 8.83 26.66
CA ALA A 275 -5.39 9.00 27.89
C ALA A 275 -4.69 10.37 28.00
N ARG A 276 -4.75 11.20 26.95
CA ARG A 276 -4.02 12.47 26.86
C ARG A 276 -4.94 13.69 27.00
N ASP A 277 -4.35 14.88 27.01
CA ASP A 277 -5.05 16.14 27.16
C ASP A 277 -6.09 16.34 26.03
N PRO A 278 -7.38 16.42 26.32
CA PRO A 278 -8.43 16.59 25.31
C PRO A 278 -8.41 17.99 24.65
N ALA A 279 -7.67 18.96 25.20
CA ALA A 279 -7.54 20.29 24.59
C ALA A 279 -6.57 20.31 23.38
N ASP A 280 -5.76 19.26 23.20
CA ASP A 280 -4.90 19.16 22.04
C ASP A 280 -5.69 18.69 20.83
N ALA A 281 -5.55 19.39 19.72
CA ALA A 281 -6.11 18.95 18.43
C ALA A 281 -5.45 17.66 17.95
N VAL A 282 -6.23 16.66 17.56
CA VAL A 282 -5.75 15.35 17.13
C VAL A 282 -5.75 15.23 15.60
N LEU A 283 -4.61 14.81 15.07
CA LEU A 283 -4.38 14.47 13.67
C LEU A 283 -3.83 13.04 13.59
N LEU A 284 -4.51 12.15 12.91
CA LEU A 284 -4.06 10.77 12.67
C LEU A 284 -3.85 10.54 11.16
N THR A 285 -2.65 10.16 10.79
CA THR A 285 -2.30 9.74 9.43
C THR A 285 -1.98 8.26 9.42
N ALA A 286 -2.42 7.55 8.40
CA ALA A 286 -2.15 6.12 8.33
C ALA A 286 -2.24 5.56 6.90
N ASP A 287 -1.45 4.50 6.67
CA ASP A 287 -1.88 3.40 5.82
C ASP A 287 -2.68 2.43 6.70
N PHE A 288 -4.01 2.48 6.56
CA PHE A 288 -4.92 1.63 7.33
C PHE A 288 -4.95 0.18 6.84
N ASN A 289 -4.43 -0.11 5.64
CA ASN A 289 -4.66 -1.39 4.96
C ASN A 289 -6.14 -1.80 4.91
N ALA A 290 -7.03 -0.83 5.00
CA ALA A 290 -8.47 -0.99 5.12
C ALA A 290 -9.21 0.15 4.44
N SER A 291 -10.25 -0.18 3.68
CA SER A 291 -11.16 0.83 3.14
C SER A 291 -11.97 1.51 4.27
N PRO A 292 -12.54 2.71 4.04
CA PRO A 292 -13.32 3.42 5.06
C PRO A 292 -14.49 2.63 5.66
N ALA A 293 -15.04 1.66 4.92
CA ALA A 293 -16.17 0.85 5.37
C ALA A 293 -15.81 -0.30 6.32
N VAL A 294 -14.50 -0.61 6.45
CA VAL A 294 -14.03 -1.74 7.27
C VAL A 294 -14.12 -1.39 8.76
N PRO A 295 -14.57 -2.33 9.65
CA PRO A 295 -14.83 -2.04 11.05
C PRO A 295 -13.65 -1.41 11.80
N SER A 296 -12.40 -1.89 11.56
CA SER A 296 -11.20 -1.34 12.22
C SER A 296 -10.96 0.14 11.89
N ARG A 297 -11.27 0.59 10.66
CA ARG A 297 -11.16 2.01 10.29
C ARG A 297 -12.34 2.83 10.81
N ARG A 298 -13.53 2.23 10.86
CA ARG A 298 -14.71 2.87 11.42
C ARG A 298 -14.61 3.18 12.91
N LEU A 299 -13.85 2.40 13.69
CA LEU A 299 -13.64 2.68 15.12
C LEU A 299 -13.08 4.10 15.34
N PHE A 300 -12.19 4.59 14.48
CA PHE A 300 -11.67 5.95 14.58
C PHE A 300 -12.75 7.00 14.34
N ILE A 301 -13.64 6.76 13.39
CA ILE A 301 -14.77 7.65 13.10
C ILE A 301 -15.79 7.63 14.27
N GLU A 302 -16.08 6.46 14.80
CA GLU A 302 -16.98 6.26 15.95
C GLU A 302 -16.42 6.90 17.24
N ALA A 303 -15.08 7.05 17.32
CA ALA A 303 -14.38 7.76 18.40
C ALA A 303 -14.29 9.29 18.20
N GLY A 304 -14.92 9.85 17.16
CA GLY A 304 -14.99 11.30 16.94
C GLY A 304 -13.97 11.86 15.94
N LEU A 305 -13.13 11.03 15.31
CA LEU A 305 -12.29 11.48 14.20
C LEU A 305 -13.08 11.50 12.90
N ALA A 306 -12.75 12.41 11.99
CA ALA A 306 -13.37 12.53 10.69
C ALA A 306 -12.33 12.49 9.58
N ASP A 307 -12.65 11.86 8.44
CA ASP A 307 -11.76 11.88 7.28
C ASP A 307 -11.67 13.32 6.71
N SER A 308 -10.45 13.79 6.49
CA SER A 308 -10.21 15.14 5.97
C SER A 308 -10.82 15.34 4.58
N ALA A 309 -10.96 14.28 3.78
CA ALA A 309 -11.63 14.33 2.49
C ALA A 309 -13.14 14.64 2.65
N ASP A 310 -13.79 14.01 3.64
CA ASP A 310 -15.22 14.25 3.92
C ASP A 310 -15.43 15.67 4.45
N LYS A 311 -14.56 16.13 5.37
CA LYS A 311 -14.60 17.52 5.90
C LYS A 311 -14.35 18.58 4.82
N ALA A 312 -13.54 18.26 3.80
CA ALA A 312 -13.31 19.12 2.63
C ALA A 312 -14.47 19.08 1.60
N GLY A 313 -15.55 18.33 1.87
CA GLY A 313 -16.67 18.18 0.95
C GLY A 313 -16.42 17.25 -0.24
N GLN A 314 -15.36 16.47 -0.19
CA GLN A 314 -14.99 15.48 -1.21
C GLN A 314 -15.62 14.12 -0.83
N ARG A 315 -16.78 13.84 -1.34
CA ARG A 315 -17.65 12.71 -0.94
C ARG A 315 -17.14 11.30 -1.22
N ALA A 316 -16.08 11.11 -1.97
CA ALA A 316 -15.61 9.77 -2.28
C ALA A 316 -14.15 9.63 -1.91
N ALA A 317 -13.88 8.73 -0.98
CA ALA A 317 -12.53 8.24 -0.77
C ALA A 317 -11.99 7.74 -2.11
N LYS A 318 -11.04 8.46 -2.69
CA LYS A 318 -10.41 8.07 -3.94
C LYS A 318 -9.36 7.00 -3.65
N PRO A 319 -9.17 6.02 -4.54
CA PRO A 319 -8.14 5.02 -4.37
C PRO A 319 -6.74 5.64 -4.26
N THR A 320 -5.96 5.19 -3.28
CA THR A 320 -4.61 5.69 -3.00
C THR A 320 -3.52 4.69 -3.40
N PHE A 321 -3.80 3.39 -3.33
CA PHE A 321 -2.88 2.34 -3.70
C PHE A 321 -3.01 1.98 -5.19
N HIS A 322 -1.90 1.93 -5.94
CA HIS A 322 -1.92 1.81 -7.40
C HIS A 322 -0.84 0.89 -8.00
N PHE A 323 -0.05 0.16 -7.19
CA PHE A 323 0.99 -0.77 -7.66
C PHE A 323 1.95 -0.18 -8.72
N PHE A 324 2.24 1.09 -8.69
CA PHE A 324 2.98 1.81 -9.75
C PHE A 324 2.29 1.91 -11.12
N TYR A 325 1.06 1.41 -11.27
CA TYR A 325 0.33 1.52 -12.55
C TYR A 325 -0.31 2.89 -12.77
N GLY A 326 -0.38 3.73 -11.73
CA GLY A 326 -1.02 5.05 -11.82
C GLY A 326 -2.56 4.99 -11.88
N ILE A 327 -3.14 3.82 -11.69
CA ILE A 327 -4.58 3.61 -11.58
C ILE A 327 -4.85 3.21 -10.13
N GLY A 328 -5.51 4.09 -9.38
CA GLY A 328 -5.87 3.78 -8.00
C GLY A 328 -6.83 2.59 -7.92
N LEU A 329 -6.50 1.62 -7.07
CA LEU A 329 -7.22 0.37 -6.90
C LEU A 329 -7.97 0.32 -5.56
N TRP A 330 -7.30 0.73 -4.47
CA TRP A 330 -7.87 0.71 -3.12
C TRP A 330 -7.64 2.02 -2.39
N CYS A 331 -8.63 2.43 -1.60
CA CYS A 331 -8.54 3.57 -0.70
C CYS A 331 -8.15 3.05 0.69
N ILE A 332 -6.86 2.99 0.97
CA ILE A 332 -6.32 2.40 2.20
C ILE A 332 -5.51 3.40 3.05
N ASP A 333 -5.12 4.52 2.50
CA ASP A 333 -4.48 5.61 3.23
C ASP A 333 -5.52 6.63 3.71
N GLY A 334 -5.16 7.45 4.70
CA GLY A 334 -6.06 8.49 5.20
C GLY A 334 -5.39 9.51 6.12
N ILE A 335 -6.04 10.67 6.19
CA ILE A 335 -5.78 11.74 7.15
C ILE A 335 -7.07 11.94 7.92
N LEU A 336 -7.09 11.57 9.21
CA LEU A 336 -8.22 11.75 10.09
C LEU A 336 -7.93 12.89 11.06
N VAL A 337 -8.94 13.70 11.33
CA VAL A 337 -8.84 14.88 12.21
C VAL A 337 -10.03 14.93 13.16
N ASP A 338 -9.84 15.45 14.37
CA ASP A 338 -10.93 15.67 15.29
C ASP A 338 -11.74 16.94 15.01
N GLU A 339 -12.57 17.37 15.94
CA GLU A 339 -13.44 18.53 15.79
C GLU A 339 -12.69 19.87 15.83
N HIS A 340 -11.49 19.91 16.43
CA HIS A 340 -10.67 21.13 16.53
C HIS A 340 -10.18 21.65 15.19
N TRP A 341 -10.16 20.79 14.15
CA TRP A 341 -9.64 21.14 12.85
C TRP A 341 -10.71 21.64 11.88
N ARG A 342 -10.38 22.72 11.17
CA ARG A 342 -11.03 23.09 9.91
C ARG A 342 -10.19 22.59 8.77
N VAL A 343 -10.81 21.87 7.82
CA VAL A 343 -10.14 21.37 6.61
C VAL A 343 -10.47 22.30 5.46
N HIS A 344 -9.45 22.95 4.89
CA HIS A 344 -9.60 23.85 3.75
C HIS A 344 -9.45 23.12 2.43
N ASN A 345 -8.59 22.10 2.40
CA ASN A 345 -8.29 21.36 1.19
C ASN A 345 -7.89 19.92 1.51
N HIS A 346 -8.21 19.00 0.60
CA HIS A 346 -7.72 17.63 0.61
C HIS A 346 -7.41 17.22 -0.83
N LEU A 347 -6.23 16.68 -1.08
CA LEU A 347 -5.77 16.29 -2.41
C LEU A 347 -5.09 14.93 -2.38
N ILE A 348 -5.26 14.18 -3.46
CA ILE A 348 -4.43 13.03 -3.77
C ILE A 348 -3.24 13.53 -4.60
N LEU A 349 -2.05 13.19 -4.16
CA LEU A 349 -0.80 13.49 -4.83
C LEU A 349 -0.48 12.38 -5.84
N ASP A 350 -1.22 12.32 -6.93
CA ASP A 350 -1.01 11.40 -8.05
C ASP A 350 0.14 11.85 -8.98
N VAL A 351 1.12 12.53 -8.39
CA VAL A 351 2.23 13.15 -9.09
C VAL A 351 3.25 12.12 -9.57
N LYS A 352 3.79 12.34 -10.78
CA LYS A 352 4.80 11.52 -11.42
C LYS A 352 6.01 12.35 -11.86
N PRO A 353 6.71 13.03 -10.93
CA PRO A 353 7.90 13.80 -11.28
C PRO A 353 8.96 12.87 -11.88
N LYS A 354 9.74 13.41 -12.84
CA LYS A 354 10.80 12.60 -13.48
C LYS A 354 10.29 11.31 -14.16
N ASN A 355 9.02 11.29 -14.58
CA ASN A 355 8.34 10.15 -15.20
C ASN A 355 8.34 8.87 -14.34
N THR A 356 8.46 9.00 -13.02
CA THR A 356 8.45 7.88 -12.07
C THR A 356 7.57 8.23 -10.88
N PHE A 357 6.71 7.33 -10.45
CA PHE A 357 5.96 7.49 -9.20
C PHE A 357 6.92 7.39 -8.00
N PRO A 358 6.78 8.26 -6.99
CA PRO A 358 7.58 8.16 -5.76
C PRO A 358 7.36 6.86 -4.99
N SER A 359 6.15 6.29 -5.06
CA SER A 359 5.72 5.07 -4.39
C SER A 359 4.66 4.35 -5.23
N ASP A 360 4.26 3.15 -4.82
CA ASP A 360 3.06 2.43 -5.28
C ASP A 360 1.77 2.92 -4.61
N HIS A 361 1.90 3.86 -3.66
CA HIS A 361 0.81 4.66 -3.13
C HIS A 361 0.89 6.09 -3.63
N PHE A 362 -0.26 6.71 -3.89
CA PHE A 362 -0.36 8.15 -3.98
C PHE A 362 -0.28 8.76 -2.59
N GLY A 363 0.44 9.88 -2.44
CA GLY A 363 0.40 10.65 -1.21
C GLY A 363 -0.95 11.34 -1.02
N LEU A 364 -1.28 11.66 0.22
CA LEU A 364 -2.41 12.51 0.57
C LEU A 364 -1.90 13.83 1.14
N LEU A 365 -2.53 14.93 0.76
CA LEU A 365 -2.27 16.27 1.26
C LEU A 365 -3.56 16.83 1.86
N ALA A 366 -3.45 17.45 3.03
CA ALA A 366 -4.51 18.29 3.58
C ALA A 366 -3.94 19.65 4.03
N ASP A 367 -4.63 20.73 3.70
CA ASP A 367 -4.40 22.06 4.25
C ASP A 367 -5.41 22.28 5.40
N LEU A 368 -4.89 22.35 6.61
CA LEU A 368 -5.63 22.35 7.87
C LEU A 368 -5.45 23.67 8.60
N GLU A 369 -6.47 24.10 9.33
CA GLU A 369 -6.44 25.27 10.23
C GLU A 369 -6.83 24.84 11.65
N LEU A 370 -6.14 25.40 12.63
CA LEU A 370 -6.56 25.40 14.03
C LEU A 370 -7.22 26.74 14.33
N PRO A 371 -8.56 26.83 14.30
CA PRO A 371 -9.25 28.08 14.63
C PRO A 371 -8.91 28.55 16.06
N GLU A 372 -8.99 29.85 16.30
CA GLU A 372 -8.80 30.47 17.60
C GLU A 372 -9.72 29.93 18.69
#